data_b10b1b081d60c54ba66f892c9321e2f4
#
_entry.id   b10b1b081d60c54ba66f892c9321e2f4
#
_cell.length_a   1.000
_cell.length_b   1.000
_cell.length_c   1.000
_cell.angle_alpha   90.00
_cell.angle_beta   90.00
_cell.angle_gamma   90.00
#
_symmetry.space_group_name_H-M   'P 1'
#
loop_
_entity.id
_entity.type
_entity.pdbx_description
1 polymer ?
#
loop_
_entity_poly.entity_id
_entity_poly.type
_entity_poly.pdbx_seq_one_letter_code
_entity_poly.pdbx_strand_id
1 'polypeptide(L)'
;PGGKSIHIAQLLSGSGRVITRDVSEYKVSLIEENIRRHQVTNMTAEQWDARVSDRGSIGKADVVIADLPCSGLGVLRKKPDIKYRMQPEDIKSLIALQREILSTVHQYVKPGGRMIYSTCTIDAGENEENVAWFMANHKEFEVESMEQILPDELGSDGFFIARLRKQNV
;
A
#
# COMPACT_ATOMS: atom_id res chain seq x y z
N PRO A 1 6.61 -3.95 12.15
CA PRO A 1 6.45 -3.51 10.77
C PRO A 1 7.18 -4.43 9.77
N GLY A 2 6.84 -4.33 8.45
CA GLY A 2 7.48 -5.10 7.38
C GLY A 2 6.95 -6.51 7.14
N GLY A 3 5.92 -6.97 7.85
CA GLY A 3 5.43 -8.35 7.73
C GLY A 3 4.97 -8.72 6.32
N LYS A 4 4.20 -7.87 5.65
CA LYS A 4 3.78 -8.10 4.25
C LYS A 4 5.01 -8.23 3.32
N SER A 5 5.97 -7.31 3.45
CA SER A 5 7.18 -7.29 2.62
C SER A 5 8.08 -8.52 2.85
N ILE A 6 8.23 -8.95 4.11
CA ILE A 6 8.97 -10.17 4.46
C ILE A 6 8.30 -11.40 3.86
N HIS A 7 6.98 -11.50 4.01
CA HIS A 7 6.22 -12.62 3.44
C HIS A 7 6.36 -12.70 1.91
N ILE A 8 6.29 -11.55 1.23
CA ILE A 8 6.50 -11.48 -0.22
C ILE A 8 7.93 -11.90 -0.59
N ALA A 9 8.93 -11.41 0.14
CA ALA A 9 10.33 -11.77 -0.11
C ALA A 9 10.57 -13.29 0.04
N GLN A 10 9.92 -13.92 1.04
CA GLN A 10 9.96 -15.37 1.22
C GLN A 10 9.28 -16.12 0.07
N LEU A 11 8.09 -15.66 -0.37
CA LEU A 11 7.39 -16.26 -1.51
C LEU A 11 8.18 -16.18 -2.81
N LEU A 12 8.96 -15.12 -3.02
CA LEU A 12 9.84 -14.98 -4.17
C LEU A 12 10.99 -15.99 -4.18
N SER A 13 11.34 -16.59 -3.04
CA SER A 13 12.37 -17.65 -2.94
C SER A 13 13.68 -17.30 -3.69
N GLY A 14 14.09 -16.03 -3.62
CA GLY A 14 15.29 -15.53 -4.30
C GLY A 14 15.13 -15.17 -5.78
N SER A 15 13.95 -15.41 -6.40
CA SER A 15 13.69 -15.08 -7.81
C SER A 15 13.49 -13.58 -8.07
N GLY A 16 13.45 -12.76 -7.02
CA GLY A 16 13.21 -11.33 -7.12
C GLY A 16 13.69 -10.58 -5.90
N ARG A 17 13.60 -9.26 -5.94
CA ARG A 17 13.98 -8.34 -4.86
C ARG A 17 12.80 -7.53 -4.37
N VAL A 18 12.72 -7.32 -3.06
CA VAL A 18 11.75 -6.43 -2.41
C VAL A 18 12.47 -5.21 -1.86
N ILE A 19 11.96 -4.02 -2.19
CA ILE A 19 12.36 -2.76 -1.58
C ILE A 19 11.15 -2.28 -0.78
N THR A 20 11.29 -2.19 0.53
CA THR A 20 10.24 -1.64 1.40
C THR A 20 10.63 -0.26 1.89
N ARG A 21 9.64 0.64 1.95
CA ARG A 21 9.86 2.03 2.31
C ARG A 21 8.88 2.47 3.39
N ASP A 22 9.38 3.24 4.35
CA ASP A 22 8.56 3.94 5.35
C ASP A 22 9.16 5.33 5.60
N VAL A 23 8.32 6.31 5.89
CA VAL A 23 8.77 7.67 6.20
C VAL A 23 9.47 7.76 7.57
N SER A 24 9.16 6.84 8.48
CA SER A 24 9.68 6.79 9.83
C SER A 24 11.00 5.99 9.90
N GLU A 25 12.09 6.67 10.22
CA GLU A 25 13.39 6.03 10.47
C GLU A 25 13.30 4.91 11.52
N TYR A 26 12.54 5.15 12.60
CA TYR A 26 12.29 4.14 13.63
C TYR A 26 11.62 2.89 13.08
N LYS A 27 10.60 3.03 12.21
CA LYS A 27 9.98 1.86 11.60
C LYS A 27 10.92 1.14 10.63
N VAL A 28 11.73 1.88 9.88
CA VAL A 28 12.75 1.31 8.99
C VAL A 28 13.73 0.46 9.80
N SER A 29 14.24 0.95 10.94
CA SER A 29 15.15 0.17 11.81
C SER A 29 14.51 -1.12 12.32
N LEU A 30 13.21 -1.09 12.68
CA LEU A 30 12.46 -2.29 13.07
C LEU A 30 12.28 -3.27 11.91
N ILE A 31 12.08 -2.77 10.69
CA ILE A 31 11.99 -3.62 9.49
C ILE A 31 13.34 -4.31 9.24
N GLU A 32 14.45 -3.58 9.32
CA GLU A 32 15.79 -4.14 9.18
C GLU A 32 16.11 -5.21 10.24
N GLU A 33 15.70 -4.99 11.48
CA GLU A 33 15.80 -6.01 12.53
C GLU A 33 15.01 -7.27 12.18
N ASN A 34 13.78 -7.10 11.66
CA ASN A 34 12.96 -8.21 11.23
C ASN A 34 13.55 -8.95 10.02
N ILE A 35 14.14 -8.24 9.04
CA ILE A 35 14.87 -8.83 7.91
C ILE A 35 15.98 -9.74 8.42
N ARG A 36 16.80 -9.25 9.36
CA ARG A 36 17.87 -10.03 9.96
C ARG A 36 17.36 -11.25 10.74
N ARG A 37 16.31 -11.06 11.57
CA ARG A 37 15.71 -12.11 12.37
C ARG A 37 15.12 -13.24 11.53
N HIS A 38 14.51 -12.91 10.40
CA HIS A 38 13.92 -13.89 9.46
C HIS A 38 14.90 -14.38 8.39
N GLN A 39 16.17 -13.92 8.45
CA GLN A 39 17.23 -14.29 7.49
C GLN A 39 16.84 -14.06 6.02
N VAL A 40 16.07 -12.99 5.75
CA VAL A 40 15.65 -12.64 4.41
C VAL A 40 16.79 -11.92 3.70
N THR A 41 17.25 -12.46 2.56
CA THR A 41 18.43 -11.96 1.83
C THR A 41 18.09 -11.12 0.60
N ASN A 42 16.85 -11.18 0.13
CA ASN A 42 16.35 -10.51 -1.08
C ASN A 42 15.46 -9.30 -0.79
N MET A 43 15.62 -8.69 0.37
CA MET A 43 14.83 -7.53 0.80
C MET A 43 15.73 -6.45 1.40
N THR A 44 15.39 -5.18 1.11
CA THR A 44 16.00 -3.99 1.73
C THR A 44 14.92 -3.07 2.27
N ALA A 45 15.24 -2.35 3.36
CA ALA A 45 14.39 -1.28 3.90
C ALA A 45 15.04 0.08 3.65
N GLU A 46 14.25 1.08 3.30
CA GLU A 46 14.70 2.43 3.00
C GLU A 46 13.78 3.44 3.68
N GLN A 47 14.37 4.48 4.31
CA GLN A 47 13.59 5.63 4.74
C GLN A 47 13.27 6.48 3.51
N TRP A 48 11.97 6.61 3.20
CA TRP A 48 11.52 7.40 2.05
C TRP A 48 10.10 7.93 2.28
N ASP A 49 9.90 9.20 1.92
CA ASP A 49 8.55 9.77 1.85
C ASP A 49 7.94 9.42 0.49
N ALA A 50 6.86 8.64 0.51
CA ALA A 50 6.19 8.17 -0.72
C ALA A 50 5.55 9.31 -1.56
N ARG A 51 5.47 10.53 -1.02
CA ARG A 51 5.07 11.74 -1.77
C ARG A 51 6.19 12.29 -2.64
N VAL A 52 7.43 11.91 -2.35
CA VAL A 52 8.62 12.36 -3.09
C VAL A 52 9.00 11.32 -4.13
N SER A 53 9.04 11.73 -5.40
CA SER A 53 9.39 10.83 -6.49
C SER A 53 10.87 10.43 -6.42
N ASP A 54 11.11 9.12 -6.46
CA ASP A 54 12.43 8.54 -6.68
C ASP A 54 12.66 8.27 -8.17
N ARG A 55 13.39 9.15 -8.82
CA ARG A 55 13.73 9.03 -10.24
C ARG A 55 14.43 7.72 -10.58
N GLY A 56 15.17 7.16 -9.63
CA GLY A 56 15.88 5.90 -9.78
C GLY A 56 14.94 4.68 -9.87
N SER A 57 13.71 4.77 -9.37
CA SER A 57 12.71 3.69 -9.35
C SER A 57 11.68 3.77 -10.48
N ILE A 58 11.59 4.88 -11.22
CA ILE A 58 10.58 5.07 -12.28
C ILE A 58 10.64 3.93 -13.30
N GLY A 59 9.49 3.29 -13.54
CA GLY A 59 9.31 2.24 -14.54
C GLY A 59 10.08 0.93 -14.28
N LYS A 60 10.51 0.67 -13.04
CA LYS A 60 11.36 -0.50 -12.73
C LYS A 60 10.66 -1.61 -11.97
N ALA A 61 9.57 -1.32 -11.28
CA ALA A 61 8.89 -2.29 -10.44
C ALA A 61 7.92 -3.16 -11.25
N ASP A 62 8.03 -4.47 -11.11
CA ASP A 62 7.05 -5.43 -11.60
C ASP A 62 5.72 -5.26 -10.86
N VAL A 63 5.81 -5.05 -9.55
CA VAL A 63 4.67 -4.81 -8.67
C VAL A 63 5.02 -3.69 -7.69
N VAL A 64 4.14 -2.71 -7.57
CA VAL A 64 4.15 -1.69 -6.52
C VAL A 64 3.02 -1.99 -5.56
N ILE A 65 3.32 -2.06 -4.25
CA ILE A 65 2.31 -2.24 -3.21
C ILE A 65 2.18 -0.94 -2.44
N ALA A 66 1.05 -0.28 -2.62
CA ALA A 66 0.64 0.93 -1.93
C ALA A 66 -0.30 0.57 -0.76
N ASP A 67 0.29 0.14 0.36
CA ASP A 67 -0.39 -0.10 1.63
C ASP A 67 -0.38 1.20 2.43
N LEU A 68 -1.39 2.04 2.20
CA LEU A 68 -1.35 3.44 2.57
C LEU A 68 -1.92 3.72 3.97
N PRO A 69 -1.47 4.82 4.61
CA PRO A 69 -2.10 5.27 5.84
C PRO A 69 -3.59 5.55 5.60
N CYS A 70 -4.44 5.05 6.49
CA CYS A 70 -5.89 5.15 6.38
C CYS A 70 -6.51 5.32 7.77
N SER A 71 -7.82 5.59 7.81
CA SER A 71 -8.56 5.77 9.06
C SER A 71 -8.55 4.55 9.99
N GLY A 72 -8.35 3.34 9.43
CA GLY A 72 -8.33 2.11 10.20
C GLY A 72 -9.71 1.64 10.67
N LEU A 73 -10.81 2.12 10.06
CA LEU A 73 -12.17 1.76 10.46
C LEU A 73 -12.50 0.26 10.27
N GLY A 74 -11.69 -0.45 9.51
CA GLY A 74 -11.81 -1.91 9.36
C GLY A 74 -11.25 -2.72 10.54
N VAL A 75 -10.40 -2.12 11.39
CA VAL A 75 -9.70 -2.81 12.49
C VAL A 75 -10.18 -2.39 13.89
N LEU A 76 -11.37 -1.86 14.00
CA LEU A 76 -11.96 -1.34 15.25
C LEU A 76 -11.98 -2.39 16.36
N ARG A 77 -12.14 -3.66 16.04
CA ARG A 77 -12.10 -4.75 17.03
C ARG A 77 -10.76 -4.84 17.76
N LYS A 78 -9.66 -4.57 17.06
CA LYS A 78 -8.30 -4.59 17.61
C LYS A 78 -7.87 -3.23 18.16
N LYS A 79 -8.44 -2.14 17.63
CA LYS A 79 -8.10 -0.75 17.97
C LYS A 79 -9.37 0.07 18.20
N PRO A 80 -10.12 -0.18 19.28
CA PRO A 80 -11.40 0.47 19.53
C PRO A 80 -11.28 1.99 19.76
N ASP A 81 -10.10 2.47 20.13
CA ASP A 81 -9.82 3.90 20.32
C ASP A 81 -9.98 4.72 19.03
N ILE A 82 -9.80 4.12 17.86
CA ILE A 82 -10.01 4.78 16.56
C ILE A 82 -11.41 5.39 16.48
N LYS A 83 -12.45 4.68 16.95
CA LYS A 83 -13.83 5.12 16.93
C LYS A 83 -14.05 6.49 17.63
N TYR A 84 -13.23 6.79 18.64
CA TYR A 84 -13.37 8.01 19.44
C TYR A 84 -12.44 9.13 18.99
N ARG A 85 -11.39 8.79 18.25
CA ARG A 85 -10.35 9.74 17.84
C ARG A 85 -10.50 10.21 16.40
N MET A 86 -11.05 9.38 15.51
CA MET A 86 -11.19 9.69 14.09
C MET A 86 -12.35 10.64 13.86
N GLN A 87 -12.10 11.77 13.21
CA GLN A 87 -13.08 12.76 12.81
C GLN A 87 -13.25 12.77 11.28
N PRO A 88 -14.40 13.26 10.76
CA PRO A 88 -14.60 13.34 9.30
C PRO A 88 -13.52 14.16 8.56
N GLU A 89 -12.99 15.19 9.20
CA GLU A 89 -11.90 16.02 8.66
C GLU A 89 -10.59 15.25 8.53
N ASP A 90 -10.31 14.32 9.46
CA ASP A 90 -9.14 13.44 9.40
C ASP A 90 -9.24 12.50 8.22
N ILE A 91 -10.43 11.94 7.95
CA ILE A 91 -10.67 11.07 6.77
C ILE A 91 -10.42 11.83 5.48
N LYS A 92 -10.93 13.07 5.36
CA LYS A 92 -10.67 13.92 4.18
C LYS A 92 -9.18 14.17 3.98
N SER A 93 -8.45 14.42 5.07
CA SER A 93 -7.01 14.62 5.04
C SER A 93 -6.25 13.36 4.61
N LEU A 94 -6.70 12.18 5.07
CA LEU A 94 -6.16 10.88 4.67
C LEU A 94 -6.41 10.59 3.19
N ILE A 95 -7.62 10.85 2.69
CA ILE A 95 -7.95 10.73 1.26
C ILE A 95 -7.01 11.59 0.41
N ALA A 96 -6.80 12.86 0.79
CA ALA A 96 -5.89 13.75 0.08
C ALA A 96 -4.45 13.21 0.08
N LEU A 97 -3.96 12.75 1.23
CA LEU A 97 -2.63 12.14 1.36
C LEU A 97 -2.49 10.87 0.51
N GLN A 98 -3.49 10.00 0.51
CA GLN A 98 -3.50 8.78 -0.29
C GLN A 98 -3.42 9.10 -1.78
N ARG A 99 -4.16 10.10 -2.27
CA ARG A 99 -4.11 10.56 -3.66
C ARG A 99 -2.74 11.14 -4.04
N GLU A 100 -2.13 11.92 -3.15
CA GLU A 100 -0.77 12.44 -3.34
C GLU A 100 0.25 11.31 -3.48
N ILE A 101 0.20 10.30 -2.60
CA ILE A 101 1.07 9.14 -2.67
C ILE A 101 0.83 8.34 -3.96
N LEU A 102 -0.43 8.04 -4.30
CA LEU A 102 -0.78 7.30 -5.51
C LEU A 102 -0.28 8.01 -6.78
N SER A 103 -0.39 9.36 -6.84
CA SER A 103 0.12 10.20 -7.94
C SER A 103 1.64 10.11 -8.10
N THR A 104 2.35 9.69 -7.07
CA THR A 104 3.81 9.52 -7.09
C THR A 104 4.20 8.07 -7.40
N VAL A 105 3.68 7.11 -6.63
CA VAL A 105 4.19 5.74 -6.67
C VAL A 105 3.78 4.95 -7.91
N HIS A 106 2.68 5.33 -8.60
CA HIS A 106 2.27 4.70 -9.86
C HIS A 106 3.37 4.77 -10.93
N GLN A 107 4.23 5.80 -10.88
CA GLN A 107 5.32 6.00 -11.82
C GLN A 107 6.37 4.88 -11.75
N TYR A 108 6.48 4.22 -10.60
CA TYR A 108 7.44 3.14 -10.41
C TYR A 108 7.06 1.85 -11.14
N VAL A 109 5.77 1.67 -11.43
CA VAL A 109 5.25 0.49 -12.13
C VAL A 109 5.76 0.49 -13.57
N LYS A 110 6.42 -0.59 -13.99
CA LYS A 110 6.84 -0.78 -15.37
C LYS A 110 5.64 -1.02 -16.30
N PRO A 111 5.74 -0.77 -17.62
CA PRO A 111 4.72 -1.20 -18.58
C PRO A 111 4.40 -2.69 -18.38
N GLY A 112 3.11 -3.05 -18.36
CA GLY A 112 2.64 -4.41 -18.09
C GLY A 112 2.70 -4.85 -16.62
N GLY A 113 3.29 -4.06 -15.73
CA GLY A 113 3.37 -4.31 -14.29
C GLY A 113 2.04 -4.00 -13.57
N ARG A 114 2.05 -4.16 -12.26
CA ARG A 114 0.85 -4.00 -11.41
C ARG A 114 1.08 -3.05 -10.26
N MET A 115 0.01 -2.38 -9.85
CA MET A 115 -0.07 -1.68 -8.58
C MET A 115 -1.16 -2.34 -7.73
N ILE A 116 -0.82 -2.65 -6.48
CA ILE A 116 -1.76 -3.12 -5.46
C ILE A 116 -2.01 -1.96 -4.52
N TYR A 117 -3.23 -1.46 -4.48
CA TYR A 117 -3.68 -0.48 -3.50
C TYR A 117 -4.41 -1.19 -2.37
N SER A 118 -4.02 -0.95 -1.13
CA SER A 118 -4.66 -1.58 0.03
C SER A 118 -4.80 -0.63 1.21
N THR A 119 -5.89 -0.82 1.97
CA THR A 119 -6.18 -0.11 3.21
C THR A 119 -6.76 -1.07 4.24
N CYS A 120 -6.70 -0.69 5.52
CA CYS A 120 -7.41 -1.39 6.60
C CYS A 120 -8.65 -0.59 7.05
N THR A 121 -9.37 0.01 6.11
CA THR A 121 -10.61 0.75 6.35
C THR A 121 -11.77 0.19 5.54
N ILE A 122 -12.99 0.57 5.94
CA ILE A 122 -14.24 0.28 5.22
C ILE A 122 -14.87 1.56 4.65
N ASP A 123 -14.15 2.68 4.70
CA ASP A 123 -14.62 3.96 4.17
C ASP A 123 -14.50 3.99 2.65
N ALA A 124 -15.62 4.20 1.95
CA ALA A 124 -15.67 4.22 0.50
C ALA A 124 -14.81 5.35 -0.11
N GLY A 125 -14.71 6.49 0.58
CA GLY A 125 -13.91 7.63 0.14
C GLY A 125 -12.41 7.30 0.09
N GLU A 126 -11.94 6.48 1.03
CA GLU A 126 -10.57 5.98 1.07
C GLU A 126 -10.35 4.77 0.15
N ASN A 127 -11.40 4.09 -0.31
CA ASN A 127 -11.36 2.83 -1.05
C ASN A 127 -11.80 3.02 -2.51
N GLU A 128 -13.04 2.68 -2.85
CA GLU A 128 -13.55 2.65 -4.22
C GLU A 128 -13.50 4.03 -4.90
N GLU A 129 -13.79 5.10 -4.15
CA GLU A 129 -13.75 6.46 -4.70
C GLU A 129 -12.33 6.92 -5.00
N ASN A 130 -11.34 6.49 -4.21
CA ASN A 130 -9.94 6.73 -4.51
C ASN A 130 -9.48 5.97 -5.75
N VAL A 131 -9.93 4.71 -5.94
CA VAL A 131 -9.65 3.96 -7.17
C VAL A 131 -10.31 4.65 -8.37
N ALA A 132 -11.57 5.07 -8.25
CA ALA A 132 -12.27 5.80 -9.33
C ALA A 132 -11.55 7.11 -9.69
N TRP A 133 -11.12 7.87 -8.67
CA TRP A 133 -10.32 9.08 -8.87
C TRP A 133 -8.99 8.76 -9.59
N PHE A 134 -8.28 7.73 -9.15
CA PHE A 134 -7.02 7.32 -9.77
C PHE A 134 -7.22 6.94 -11.24
N MET A 135 -8.21 6.12 -11.55
CA MET A 135 -8.54 5.70 -12.92
C MET A 135 -8.98 6.86 -13.82
N ALA A 136 -9.60 7.91 -13.25
CA ALA A 136 -9.95 9.12 -14.01
C ALA A 136 -8.70 9.91 -14.46
N ASN A 137 -7.62 9.87 -13.67
CA ASN A 137 -6.40 10.65 -13.90
C ASN A 137 -5.27 9.86 -14.57
N HIS A 138 -5.30 8.51 -14.55
CA HIS A 138 -4.23 7.62 -15.02
C HIS A 138 -4.79 6.59 -16.00
N LYS A 139 -5.02 7.02 -17.26
CA LYS A 139 -5.64 6.20 -18.31
C LYS A 139 -4.79 5.03 -18.79
N GLU A 140 -3.51 5.03 -18.45
CA GLU A 140 -2.57 3.93 -18.70
C GLU A 140 -2.77 2.74 -17.75
N PHE A 141 -3.67 2.84 -16.77
CA PHE A 141 -4.02 1.74 -15.87
C PHE A 141 -5.42 1.18 -16.17
N GLU A 142 -5.63 -0.08 -15.82
CA GLU A 142 -6.92 -0.76 -15.82
C GLU A 142 -7.13 -1.49 -14.47
N VAL A 143 -8.37 -1.63 -14.03
CA VAL A 143 -8.71 -2.38 -12.81
C VAL A 143 -8.82 -3.86 -13.16
N GLU A 144 -7.94 -4.71 -12.62
CA GLU A 144 -8.04 -6.18 -12.74
C GLU A 144 -9.00 -6.78 -11.71
N SER A 145 -8.97 -6.26 -10.49
CA SER A 145 -9.90 -6.65 -9.41
C SER A 145 -9.98 -5.59 -8.33
N MET A 146 -11.11 -5.57 -7.64
CA MET A 146 -11.33 -4.69 -6.50
C MET A 146 -12.24 -5.42 -5.50
N GLU A 147 -11.84 -5.48 -4.24
CA GLU A 147 -12.55 -6.23 -3.20
C GLU A 147 -12.54 -5.46 -1.88
N GLN A 148 -13.73 -5.30 -1.30
CA GLN A 148 -13.92 -4.83 0.07
C GLN A 148 -14.26 -6.05 0.94
N ILE A 149 -13.39 -6.37 1.89
CA ILE A 149 -13.62 -7.38 2.90
C ILE A 149 -14.17 -6.66 4.14
N LEU A 150 -15.37 -7.01 4.56
CA LEU A 150 -15.98 -6.45 5.77
C LEU A 150 -15.48 -7.17 7.03
N PRO A 151 -15.48 -6.49 8.20
CA PRO A 151 -15.17 -7.15 9.46
C PRO A 151 -16.08 -8.37 9.68
N ASP A 152 -15.48 -9.45 10.16
CA ASP A 152 -16.13 -10.74 10.45
C ASP A 152 -16.67 -11.54 9.23
N GLU A 153 -16.60 -11.03 8.02
CA GLU A 153 -17.04 -11.73 6.81
C GLU A 153 -16.24 -13.03 6.58
N LEU A 154 -14.93 -13.00 6.85
CA LEU A 154 -14.03 -14.16 6.77
C LEU A 154 -13.39 -14.50 8.13
N GLY A 155 -13.99 -14.06 9.24
CA GLY A 155 -13.37 -14.11 10.57
C GLY A 155 -12.16 -13.18 10.69
N SER A 156 -12.03 -12.19 9.80
CA SER A 156 -10.93 -11.25 9.71
C SER A 156 -11.33 -9.82 10.08
N ASP A 157 -10.36 -8.93 10.11
CA ASP A 157 -10.61 -7.49 10.11
C ASP A 157 -11.09 -7.03 8.73
N GLY A 158 -11.63 -5.80 8.66
CA GLY A 158 -12.00 -5.18 7.38
C GLY A 158 -10.77 -4.70 6.61
N PHE A 159 -10.72 -5.00 5.32
CA PHE A 159 -9.67 -4.60 4.39
C PHE A 159 -10.26 -4.25 3.04
N PHE A 160 -9.55 -3.38 2.33
CA PHE A 160 -9.79 -3.15 0.92
C PHE A 160 -8.54 -3.44 0.11
N ILE A 161 -8.72 -4.07 -1.05
CA ILE A 161 -7.63 -4.39 -1.97
C ILE A 161 -8.10 -4.11 -3.39
N ALA A 162 -7.35 -3.28 -4.12
CA ALA A 162 -7.52 -3.08 -5.56
C ALA A 162 -6.26 -3.49 -6.29
N ARG A 163 -6.39 -4.29 -7.36
CA ARG A 163 -5.31 -4.66 -8.25
C ARG A 163 -5.47 -3.94 -9.57
N LEU A 164 -4.49 -3.11 -9.88
CA LEU A 164 -4.44 -2.26 -11.05
C LEU A 164 -3.29 -2.71 -11.95
N ARG A 165 -3.52 -2.82 -13.24
CA ARG A 165 -2.50 -3.17 -14.23
C ARG A 165 -2.14 -1.96 -15.08
N LYS A 166 -0.85 -1.71 -15.25
CA LYS A 166 -0.36 -0.72 -16.21
C LYS A 166 -0.30 -1.33 -17.61
N GLN A 167 -0.87 -0.66 -18.58
CA GLN A 167 -0.87 -1.11 -19.97
C GLN A 167 0.54 -1.08 -20.57
N ASN A 168 0.78 -1.89 -21.59
CA ASN A 168 2.02 -1.90 -22.36
C ASN A 168 1.96 -0.78 -23.42
N VAL A 169 2.06 0.47 -22.99
CA VAL A 169 2.11 1.60 -23.93
C VAL A 169 3.52 2.17 -23.98
#